data_f1d5d39b183dd827c9f8a2ebba431569
#
_entry.id   f1d5d39b183dd827c9f8a2ebba431569
#
_cell.length_a   1.000
_cell.length_b   1.000
_cell.length_c   1.000
_cell.angle_alpha   90.00
_cell.angle_beta   90.00
_cell.angle_gamma   90.00
#
_symmetry.space_group_name_H-M   'P 1'
#
loop_
_entity.id
_entity.type
_entity.pdbx_description
1 polymer ?
#
loop_
_entity_poly.entity_id
_entity_poly.type
_entity_poly.pdbx_seq_one_letter_code
_entity_poly.pdbx_strand_id
1 'polypeptide(L)'
;MRAGDKAVAASTRLIPESSLVKSNLRLRLAVPSLLAAVSFASGAFACSDDVTPALQQAAGAAPAPAAKAPAAPSAQAVTIDPGIPDYQAVQGVSGSVKSIGSDTMTNEMSLWIEGFKRFYPSVEIATEGAGSGTAPPALIDGTAQFGPMSRLMKSDEIDKFKAKYGYEPTGVPTSIDMLAVYVHKDNPIKSLSLQQVDAIFSKSRKGGIDHDIRTWGDLGLTGEWANKPISLYGRNAESGTYGYFKDHALFKGDYKDEVKEMPGSSAVVNGVAGDKYAIGYSGIGYRTADVRAVPLAVDAKSPAVEAVAEKAYSGDYPLGRYLYIYVNKKPGAELDPLRREFVRYVLSKPGQEAVVKEGYLPLPATVARKALESVDLAPKAGT
;
A
#
# COMPACT_ATOMS: atom_id res chain seq x y z
N MET A 1 11.33 -33.08 44.42
CA MET A 1 10.47 -33.02 43.24
C MET A 1 10.32 -31.55 42.87
N ARG A 2 11.03 -31.08 41.87
CA ARG A 2 10.95 -29.70 41.34
C ARG A 2 10.40 -29.79 39.92
N ALA A 3 9.23 -29.20 39.68
CA ALA A 3 8.66 -29.02 38.35
C ALA A 3 9.38 -27.90 37.66
N GLY A 4 9.89 -28.16 36.45
CA GLY A 4 10.63 -27.20 35.66
C GLY A 4 9.69 -26.36 34.80
N ASP A 5 9.86 -25.05 34.87
CA ASP A 5 9.29 -24.05 33.97
C ASP A 5 9.89 -24.22 32.57
N LYS A 6 9.08 -24.59 31.60
CA LYS A 6 9.42 -24.49 30.19
C LYS A 6 8.88 -23.14 29.66
N ALA A 7 9.76 -22.15 29.60
CA ALA A 7 9.51 -20.94 28.86
C ALA A 7 9.37 -21.27 27.35
N VAL A 8 8.21 -20.98 26.78
CA VAL A 8 7.96 -21.06 25.35
C VAL A 8 8.57 -19.83 24.72
N ALA A 9 9.73 -19.98 24.10
CA ALA A 9 10.31 -18.96 23.24
C ALA A 9 9.50 -18.88 21.95
N ALA A 10 8.70 -17.82 21.80
CA ALA A 10 8.05 -17.48 20.54
C ALA A 10 9.12 -17.08 19.51
N SER A 11 9.41 -17.98 18.59
CA SER A 11 10.30 -17.74 17.45
C SER A 11 9.60 -16.80 16.47
N THR A 12 9.98 -15.55 16.48
CA THR A 12 9.57 -14.54 15.47
C THR A 12 10.25 -14.90 14.15
N ARG A 13 9.64 -15.72 13.34
CA ARG A 13 10.07 -15.92 11.95
C ARG A 13 9.61 -14.73 11.12
N LEU A 14 10.44 -13.69 11.09
CA LEU A 14 10.40 -12.67 10.05
C LEU A 14 10.80 -13.35 8.72
N ILE A 15 10.09 -13.01 7.66
CA ILE A 15 10.31 -13.49 6.29
C ILE A 15 11.81 -13.37 5.94
N PRO A 16 12.48 -14.45 5.49
CA PRO A 16 13.90 -14.39 5.20
C PRO A 16 14.19 -13.53 3.99
N GLU A 17 15.16 -12.64 4.12
CA GLU A 17 15.82 -11.96 3.00
C GLU A 17 16.45 -13.02 2.09
N SER A 18 15.93 -13.15 0.88
CA SER A 18 16.53 -14.02 -0.13
C SER A 18 17.76 -13.39 -0.73
N SER A 19 18.86 -14.12 -0.61
CA SER A 19 20.21 -13.90 -1.12
C SER A 19 20.26 -13.37 -2.56
N LEU A 20 21.04 -12.29 -2.72
CA LEU A 20 21.53 -11.74 -3.98
C LEU A 20 22.38 -12.77 -4.75
N VAL A 21 21.91 -13.19 -5.91
CA VAL A 21 22.76 -13.82 -6.93
C VAL A 21 23.23 -12.73 -7.89
N LYS A 22 24.53 -12.46 -7.85
CA LYS A 22 25.24 -11.62 -8.83
C LYS A 22 25.40 -12.39 -10.12
N SER A 23 24.90 -11.87 -11.23
CA SER A 23 25.40 -12.26 -12.56
C SER A 23 25.67 -11.01 -13.40
N ASN A 24 26.95 -10.78 -13.64
CA ASN A 24 27.47 -9.79 -14.60
C ASN A 24 27.24 -10.32 -16.03
N LEU A 25 26.53 -9.56 -16.85
CA LEU A 25 26.65 -9.69 -18.29
C LEU A 25 26.65 -8.32 -18.94
N ARG A 26 27.81 -7.90 -19.42
CA ARG A 26 27.99 -6.69 -20.23
C ARG A 26 27.61 -7.00 -21.66
N LEU A 27 26.62 -6.29 -22.21
CA LEU A 27 26.41 -6.24 -23.65
C LEU A 27 26.38 -4.76 -24.08
N ARG A 28 27.35 -4.38 -24.90
CA ARG A 28 27.42 -3.07 -25.59
C ARG A 28 26.61 -3.18 -26.87
N LEU A 29 25.69 -2.24 -27.10
CA LEU A 29 25.15 -2.00 -28.43
C LEU A 29 25.02 -0.48 -28.67
N ALA A 30 25.54 -0.08 -29.83
CA ALA A 30 25.64 1.29 -30.30
C ALA A 30 24.30 1.83 -30.81
N VAL A 31 24.09 3.13 -30.62
CA VAL A 31 22.95 3.89 -31.14
C VAL A 31 23.43 4.69 -32.35
N PRO A 32 22.77 4.70 -33.48
CA PRO A 32 22.91 5.74 -34.47
C PRO A 32 21.81 6.83 -34.29
N SER A 33 22.25 8.06 -34.22
CA SER A 33 21.43 9.26 -34.24
C SER A 33 20.82 9.51 -35.61
N LEU A 34 19.53 9.81 -35.65
CA LEU A 34 18.88 10.36 -36.85
C LEU A 34 18.19 11.68 -36.43
N LEU A 35 18.75 12.80 -36.88
CA LEU A 35 18.11 14.12 -36.85
C LEU A 35 17.09 14.21 -38.00
N ALA A 36 15.85 14.56 -37.67
CA ALA A 36 14.87 15.05 -38.63
C ALA A 36 14.40 16.43 -38.22
N ALA A 37 14.75 17.43 -39.01
CA ALA A 37 14.26 18.79 -38.92
C ALA A 37 12.87 18.88 -39.54
N VAL A 38 11.92 19.51 -38.86
CA VAL A 38 10.62 19.89 -39.46
C VAL A 38 10.46 21.43 -39.35
N SER A 39 10.31 22.01 -40.51
CA SER A 39 10.17 23.47 -40.76
C SER A 39 8.78 23.96 -40.36
N PHE A 40 8.76 25.15 -39.73
CA PHE A 40 7.54 25.95 -39.50
C PHE A 40 7.09 26.65 -40.77
N ALA A 41 5.82 26.52 -41.12
CA ALA A 41 5.16 27.41 -42.07
C ALA A 41 4.12 28.26 -41.33
N SER A 42 4.34 29.55 -41.31
CA SER A 42 3.42 30.58 -40.80
C SER A 42 2.30 30.85 -41.83
N GLY A 43 1.06 30.68 -41.39
CA GLY A 43 -0.12 31.14 -42.14
C GLY A 43 -0.98 32.03 -41.26
N ALA A 44 -0.99 33.32 -41.55
CA ALA A 44 -1.87 34.31 -40.97
C ALA A 44 -3.24 34.26 -41.66
N PHE A 45 -4.33 34.20 -40.90
CA PHE A 45 -5.67 34.57 -41.36
C PHE A 45 -6.37 35.45 -40.32
N ALA A 46 -7.01 36.48 -40.85
CA ALA A 46 -7.59 37.61 -40.14
C ALA A 46 -9.01 37.32 -39.59
N CYS A 47 -9.37 38.22 -38.68
CA CYS A 47 -10.63 38.41 -37.95
C CYS A 47 -11.94 38.12 -38.68
N SER A 48 -12.92 37.61 -37.95
CA SER A 48 -14.31 38.09 -37.96
C SER A 48 -14.95 37.84 -36.59
N ASP A 49 -15.61 38.89 -36.10
CA ASP A 49 -16.29 39.00 -34.81
C ASP A 49 -17.59 38.19 -34.74
N ASP A 50 -18.10 38.09 -33.49
CA ASP A 50 -19.43 37.70 -33.03
C ASP A 50 -19.75 36.18 -32.94
N VAL A 51 -19.80 35.71 -31.74
CA VAL A 51 -20.97 35.27 -30.95
C VAL A 51 -20.50 34.64 -29.63
N THR A 52 -20.67 35.37 -28.52
CA THR A 52 -20.75 34.73 -27.17
C THR A 52 -22.19 34.26 -26.99
N PRO A 53 -22.43 33.06 -26.39
CA PRO A 53 -22.56 33.06 -24.94
C PRO A 53 -22.06 31.79 -24.18
N ALA A 54 -21.55 32.05 -22.98
CA ALA A 54 -21.70 31.24 -21.76
C ALA A 54 -21.33 29.73 -21.83
N LEU A 55 -20.05 29.45 -21.56
CA LEU A 55 -19.69 28.22 -20.84
C LEU A 55 -19.14 28.60 -19.46
N GLN A 56 -20.07 28.72 -18.53
CA GLN A 56 -19.82 28.92 -17.13
C GLN A 56 -19.35 27.58 -16.53
N GLN A 57 -18.13 27.59 -16.09
CA GLN A 57 -17.54 26.84 -14.99
C GLN A 57 -18.32 25.60 -14.50
N ALA A 58 -17.83 24.41 -14.86
CA ALA A 58 -17.89 23.27 -14.00
C ALA A 58 -16.51 23.14 -13.32
N ALA A 59 -16.32 23.87 -12.22
CA ALA A 59 -15.27 23.59 -11.26
C ALA A 59 -15.59 22.21 -10.69
N GLY A 60 -14.78 21.22 -11.05
CA GLY A 60 -14.89 19.87 -10.52
C GLY A 60 -14.68 19.90 -9.01
N ALA A 61 -15.77 19.73 -8.27
CA ALA A 61 -15.72 19.41 -6.86
C ALA A 61 -14.98 18.07 -6.69
N ALA A 62 -13.92 18.08 -5.90
CA ALA A 62 -13.29 16.86 -5.45
C ALA A 62 -14.36 15.94 -4.84
N PRO A 63 -14.36 14.62 -5.13
CA PRO A 63 -15.33 13.71 -4.53
C PRO A 63 -15.14 13.73 -3.01
N ALA A 64 -16.20 14.04 -2.28
CA ALA A 64 -16.23 13.95 -0.83
C ALA A 64 -15.84 12.51 -0.40
N PRO A 65 -15.15 12.35 0.72
CA PRO A 65 -14.81 11.03 1.22
C PRO A 65 -16.11 10.23 1.44
N ALA A 66 -16.21 9.08 0.78
CA ALA A 66 -17.36 8.19 0.90
C ALA A 66 -17.49 7.77 2.37
N ALA A 67 -18.66 8.02 2.95
CA ALA A 67 -18.97 7.61 4.31
C ALA A 67 -18.80 6.08 4.43
N LYS A 68 -17.95 5.66 5.35
CA LYS A 68 -17.69 4.24 5.64
C LYS A 68 -18.96 3.61 6.21
N ALA A 69 -19.50 2.60 5.54
CA ALA A 69 -20.58 1.78 6.09
C ALA A 69 -20.11 1.05 7.36
N PRO A 70 -20.97 0.77 8.35
CA PRO A 70 -20.60 0.12 9.59
C PRO A 70 -19.95 -1.24 9.29
N ALA A 71 -18.81 -1.50 9.92
CA ALA A 71 -18.06 -2.75 9.81
C ALA A 71 -18.92 -3.93 10.27
N ALA A 72 -18.88 -5.03 9.51
CA ALA A 72 -19.55 -6.27 9.86
C ALA A 72 -18.98 -6.84 11.19
N PRO A 73 -19.80 -7.40 12.09
CA PRO A 73 -19.37 -7.91 13.38
C PRO A 73 -18.63 -9.24 13.23
N SER A 74 -17.49 -9.36 13.86
CA SER A 74 -16.70 -10.48 14.34
C SER A 74 -15.24 -10.53 13.85
N ALA A 75 -14.49 -9.46 14.14
CA ALA A 75 -13.06 -9.65 14.37
C ALA A 75 -12.84 -9.44 15.88
N GLN A 76 -12.07 -10.29 16.52
CA GLN A 76 -11.55 -10.03 17.86
C GLN A 76 -11.03 -8.59 17.85
N ALA A 77 -11.44 -7.79 18.84
CA ALA A 77 -11.02 -6.40 18.91
C ALA A 77 -9.49 -6.35 18.85
N VAL A 78 -8.96 -5.76 17.77
CA VAL A 78 -7.52 -5.58 17.62
C VAL A 78 -7.09 -4.60 18.70
N THR A 79 -6.26 -5.06 19.63
CA THR A 79 -5.73 -4.25 20.73
C THR A 79 -4.34 -3.74 20.40
N ILE A 80 -4.04 -2.54 20.85
CA ILE A 80 -2.70 -1.97 20.74
C ILE A 80 -1.81 -2.64 21.78
N ASP A 81 -0.58 -3.01 21.37
CA ASP A 81 0.43 -3.54 22.25
C ASP A 81 0.68 -2.57 23.42
N PRO A 82 0.51 -2.99 24.70
CA PRO A 82 0.67 -2.12 25.86
C PRO A 82 2.10 -1.56 26.01
N GLY A 83 3.07 -2.12 25.32
CA GLY A 83 4.44 -1.60 25.26
C GLY A 83 4.61 -0.38 24.33
N ILE A 84 3.57 0.03 23.61
CA ILE A 84 3.60 1.26 22.80
C ILE A 84 3.29 2.45 23.72
N PRO A 85 4.20 3.47 23.80
CA PRO A 85 4.04 4.58 24.71
C PRO A 85 2.96 5.56 24.25
N ASP A 86 2.38 6.30 25.19
CA ASP A 86 1.56 7.46 24.89
C ASP A 86 2.40 8.57 24.24
N TYR A 87 1.74 9.43 23.46
CA TYR A 87 2.40 10.57 22.85
C TYR A 87 2.51 11.73 23.87
N GLN A 88 3.71 12.26 24.02
CA GLN A 88 4.00 13.42 24.84
C GLN A 88 4.34 14.61 23.94
N ALA A 89 3.48 15.61 23.92
CA ALA A 89 3.69 16.82 23.12
C ALA A 89 4.88 17.64 23.65
N VAL A 90 5.67 18.18 22.73
CA VAL A 90 6.81 19.05 23.04
C VAL A 90 6.59 20.46 22.46
N GLN A 91 7.31 21.46 22.98
CA GLN A 91 7.24 22.83 22.47
C GLN A 91 8.07 23.01 21.19
N GLY A 92 7.75 24.05 20.40
CA GLY A 92 8.54 24.46 19.23
C GLY A 92 8.25 23.66 17.95
N VAL A 93 7.10 22.98 17.88
CA VAL A 93 6.65 22.27 16.66
C VAL A 93 5.73 23.18 15.86
N SER A 94 6.16 23.57 14.68
CA SER A 94 5.42 24.43 13.75
C SER A 94 5.89 24.25 12.32
N GLY A 95 5.18 24.82 11.36
CA GLY A 95 5.53 24.80 9.93
C GLY A 95 4.58 23.98 9.08
N SER A 96 4.99 23.77 7.83
CA SER A 96 4.22 23.02 6.85
C SER A 96 5.08 21.96 6.17
N VAL A 97 4.50 20.80 5.86
CA VAL A 97 5.12 19.72 5.10
C VAL A 97 4.11 19.11 4.14
N LYS A 98 4.62 18.45 3.09
CA LYS A 98 3.80 17.70 2.14
C LYS A 98 4.11 16.21 2.22
N SER A 99 3.06 15.41 2.08
CA SER A 99 3.10 13.95 1.97
C SER A 99 2.54 13.55 0.61
N ILE A 100 3.34 12.83 -0.18
CA ILE A 100 2.93 12.33 -1.50
C ILE A 100 3.28 10.85 -1.58
N GLY A 101 2.31 10.01 -1.94
CA GLY A 101 2.59 8.59 -2.09
C GLY A 101 1.36 7.70 -2.15
N SER A 102 1.38 6.62 -1.38
CA SER A 102 0.42 5.54 -1.45
C SER A 102 -1.03 5.97 -1.22
N ASP A 103 -1.89 5.71 -2.20
CA ASP A 103 -3.34 5.80 -2.05
C ASP A 103 -3.87 4.85 -0.94
N THR A 104 -3.29 3.67 -0.80
CA THR A 104 -3.65 2.72 0.26
C THR A 104 -3.60 3.36 1.66
N MET A 105 -2.70 4.32 1.88
CA MET A 105 -2.48 4.98 3.17
C MET A 105 -3.20 6.34 3.29
N THR A 106 -3.99 6.76 2.31
CA THR A 106 -4.58 8.11 2.30
C THR A 106 -5.45 8.38 3.53
N ASN A 107 -6.34 7.45 3.87
CA ASN A 107 -7.21 7.61 5.03
C ASN A 107 -6.43 7.55 6.34
N GLU A 108 -5.47 6.64 6.44
CA GLU A 108 -4.61 6.49 7.60
C GLU A 108 -3.78 7.77 7.83
N MET A 109 -3.16 8.30 6.77
CA MET A 109 -2.46 9.60 6.81
C MET A 109 -3.39 10.72 7.28
N SER A 110 -4.63 10.77 6.78
CA SER A 110 -5.61 11.79 7.18
C SER A 110 -5.96 11.70 8.66
N LEU A 111 -6.15 10.49 9.20
CA LEU A 111 -6.41 10.28 10.62
C LEU A 111 -5.21 10.68 11.50
N TRP A 112 -3.99 10.37 11.08
CA TRP A 112 -2.78 10.81 11.78
C TRP A 112 -2.63 12.32 11.77
N ILE A 113 -2.87 12.97 10.64
CA ILE A 113 -2.81 14.43 10.51
C ILE A 113 -3.87 15.08 11.40
N GLU A 114 -5.11 14.61 11.39
CA GLU A 114 -6.19 15.11 12.24
C GLU A 114 -5.83 14.97 13.73
N GLY A 115 -5.35 13.79 14.13
CA GLY A 115 -4.97 13.54 15.52
C GLY A 115 -3.75 14.36 15.97
N PHE A 116 -2.75 14.52 15.09
CA PHE A 116 -1.56 15.33 15.37
C PHE A 116 -1.88 16.83 15.54
N LYS A 117 -2.81 17.35 14.73
CA LYS A 117 -3.29 18.74 14.83
C LYS A 117 -3.96 19.07 16.15
N ARG A 118 -4.44 18.10 16.92
CA ARG A 118 -4.96 18.34 18.28
C ARG A 118 -3.87 18.79 19.25
N PHE A 119 -2.63 18.34 19.01
CA PHE A 119 -1.46 18.76 19.78
C PHE A 119 -0.81 20.02 19.20
N TYR A 120 -0.87 20.20 17.89
CA TYR A 120 -0.20 21.28 17.16
C TYR A 120 -1.14 21.94 16.13
N PRO A 121 -2.08 22.78 16.58
CA PRO A 121 -3.11 23.35 15.70
C PRO A 121 -2.58 24.20 14.54
N SER A 122 -1.39 24.79 14.68
CA SER A 122 -0.74 25.65 13.68
C SER A 122 0.05 24.89 12.62
N VAL A 123 0.21 23.56 12.77
CA VAL A 123 0.94 22.73 11.81
C VAL A 123 0.07 22.42 10.59
N GLU A 124 0.67 22.51 9.41
CA GLU A 124 0.03 22.11 8.16
C GLU A 124 0.72 20.91 7.53
N ILE A 125 -0.02 19.83 7.33
CA ILE A 125 0.45 18.65 6.60
C ILE A 125 -0.54 18.40 5.47
N ALA A 126 -0.12 18.70 4.23
CA ALA A 126 -0.88 18.37 3.04
C ALA A 126 -0.57 16.93 2.62
N THR A 127 -1.59 16.15 2.26
CA THR A 127 -1.42 14.76 1.81
C THR A 127 -2.05 14.51 0.44
N GLU A 128 -1.36 13.72 -0.39
CA GLU A 128 -1.77 13.35 -1.74
C GLU A 128 -1.53 11.85 -1.98
N GLY A 129 -2.60 11.11 -2.24
CA GLY A 129 -2.59 9.66 -2.48
C GLY A 129 -2.52 9.33 -3.97
N ALA A 130 -1.38 9.57 -4.62
CA ALA A 130 -1.20 9.38 -6.06
C ALA A 130 -0.55 8.03 -6.45
N GLY A 131 -0.30 7.16 -5.46
CA GLY A 131 0.36 5.87 -5.63
C GLY A 131 1.78 5.86 -5.05
N SER A 132 2.26 4.70 -4.61
CA SER A 132 3.61 4.56 -4.00
C SER A 132 4.74 4.95 -4.96
N GLY A 133 4.53 4.84 -6.28
CA GLY A 133 5.52 5.23 -7.29
C GLY A 133 5.81 6.73 -7.33
N THR A 134 4.90 7.57 -6.80
CA THR A 134 5.10 9.03 -6.75
C THR A 134 5.93 9.50 -5.55
N ALA A 135 6.08 8.66 -4.50
CA ALA A 135 6.82 9.01 -3.31
C ALA A 135 8.34 9.19 -3.55
N PRO A 136 9.05 8.25 -4.24
CA PRO A 136 10.48 8.40 -4.47
C PRO A 136 10.86 9.69 -5.20
N PRO A 137 10.27 10.05 -6.37
CA PRO A 137 10.61 11.31 -7.03
C PRO A 137 10.28 12.53 -6.18
N ALA A 138 9.15 12.55 -5.47
CA ALA A 138 8.78 13.67 -4.60
C ALA A 138 9.74 13.87 -3.43
N LEU A 139 10.24 12.79 -2.82
CA LEU A 139 11.29 12.85 -1.79
C LEU A 139 12.65 13.28 -2.36
N ILE A 140 13.00 12.79 -3.56
CA ILE A 140 14.23 13.15 -4.27
C ILE A 140 14.21 14.64 -4.62
N ASP A 141 13.11 15.16 -5.14
CA ASP A 141 13.00 16.57 -5.54
C ASP A 141 12.79 17.51 -4.34
N GLY A 142 12.48 16.97 -3.17
CA GLY A 142 12.19 17.73 -1.95
C GLY A 142 10.78 18.37 -1.95
N THR A 143 9.94 18.01 -2.92
CA THR A 143 8.54 18.48 -3.00
C THR A 143 7.64 17.82 -1.96
N ALA A 144 8.04 16.66 -1.42
CA ALA A 144 7.42 16.04 -0.26
C ALA A 144 8.47 15.73 0.81
N GLN A 145 8.04 15.78 2.08
CA GLN A 145 8.85 15.45 3.24
C GLN A 145 8.52 14.06 3.80
N PHE A 146 7.31 13.57 3.48
CA PHE A 146 6.86 12.21 3.76
C PHE A 146 6.47 11.50 2.47
N GLY A 147 6.91 10.26 2.33
CA GLY A 147 6.57 9.37 1.22
C GLY A 147 5.86 8.11 1.71
N PRO A 148 4.53 8.11 1.89
CA PRO A 148 3.81 6.89 2.25
C PRO A 148 3.92 5.85 1.12
N MET A 149 4.23 4.61 1.48
CA MET A 149 4.37 3.52 0.51
C MET A 149 3.77 2.23 1.04
N SER A 150 3.02 1.54 0.20
CA SER A 150 2.41 0.23 0.49
C SER A 150 3.21 -0.94 -0.10
N ARG A 151 4.48 -0.70 -0.40
CA ARG A 151 5.55 -1.63 -0.74
C ARG A 151 6.88 -1.05 -0.30
N LEU A 152 7.90 -1.86 -0.30
CA LEU A 152 9.26 -1.35 -0.18
C LEU A 152 9.62 -0.49 -1.40
N MET A 153 10.48 0.50 -1.19
CA MET A 153 11.09 1.26 -2.26
C MET A 153 11.95 0.31 -3.12
N LYS A 154 11.83 0.40 -4.44
CA LYS A 154 12.59 -0.45 -5.37
C LYS A 154 14.06 -0.05 -5.37
N SER A 155 14.94 -0.98 -5.77
CA SER A 155 16.38 -0.72 -5.82
C SER A 155 16.76 0.47 -6.71
N ASP A 156 16.11 0.60 -7.87
CA ASP A 156 16.36 1.73 -8.77
C ASP A 156 15.86 3.07 -8.21
N GLU A 157 14.79 3.05 -7.39
CA GLU A 157 14.30 4.23 -6.66
C GLU A 157 15.27 4.64 -5.54
N ILE A 158 15.80 3.66 -4.80
CA ILE A 158 16.83 3.87 -3.77
C ILE A 158 18.12 4.41 -4.40
N ASP A 159 18.56 3.82 -5.52
CA ASP A 159 19.78 4.24 -6.22
C ASP A 159 19.70 5.70 -6.71
N LYS A 160 18.55 6.13 -7.23
CA LYS A 160 18.27 7.51 -7.62
C LYS A 160 18.33 8.47 -6.42
N PHE A 161 17.74 8.07 -5.29
CA PHE A 161 17.79 8.86 -4.06
C PHE A 161 19.24 8.98 -3.56
N LYS A 162 19.95 7.87 -3.51
CA LYS A 162 21.35 7.80 -3.09
C LYS A 162 22.28 8.60 -3.99
N ALA A 163 22.03 8.63 -5.31
CA ALA A 163 22.77 9.43 -6.26
C ALA A 163 22.67 10.94 -5.95
N LYS A 164 21.51 11.40 -5.46
CA LYS A 164 21.29 12.81 -5.10
C LYS A 164 21.84 13.18 -3.72
N TYR A 165 21.60 12.33 -2.72
CA TYR A 165 21.86 12.69 -1.32
C TYR A 165 23.12 12.04 -0.72
N GLY A 166 23.66 11.00 -1.35
CA GLY A 166 24.84 10.26 -0.87
C GLY A 166 24.52 9.21 0.20
N TYR A 167 23.26 8.99 0.53
CA TYR A 167 22.76 8.00 1.49
C TYR A 167 21.37 7.50 1.07
N GLU A 168 20.92 6.41 1.67
CA GLU A 168 19.62 5.81 1.36
C GLU A 168 18.47 6.50 2.12
N PRO A 169 17.24 6.52 1.56
CA PRO A 169 16.07 7.01 2.29
C PRO A 169 15.72 6.05 3.42
N THR A 170 15.14 6.55 4.50
CA THR A 170 14.73 5.71 5.62
C THR A 170 13.25 5.36 5.50
N GLY A 171 12.93 4.07 5.39
CA GLY A 171 11.56 3.56 5.43
C GLY A 171 11.16 3.22 6.85
N VAL A 172 10.20 3.94 7.39
CA VAL A 172 9.65 3.74 8.74
C VAL A 172 8.37 2.91 8.62
N PRO A 173 8.34 1.65 9.09
CA PRO A 173 7.10 0.88 9.14
C PRO A 173 6.12 1.55 10.12
N THR A 174 4.86 1.66 9.72
CA THR A 174 3.83 2.39 10.48
C THR A 174 2.63 1.55 10.86
N SER A 175 2.31 0.55 10.05
CA SER A 175 1.15 -0.33 10.24
C SER A 175 1.34 -1.63 9.47
N ILE A 176 0.47 -2.61 9.73
CA ILE A 176 0.42 -3.88 9.00
C ILE A 176 -0.89 -3.96 8.23
N ASP A 177 -0.78 -4.23 6.94
CA ASP A 177 -1.90 -4.49 6.04
C ASP A 177 -1.94 -5.96 5.63
N MET A 178 -3.15 -6.49 5.49
CA MET A 178 -3.41 -7.72 4.78
C MET A 178 -3.97 -7.38 3.41
N LEU A 179 -3.17 -7.56 2.37
CA LEU A 179 -3.66 -7.36 1.01
C LEU A 179 -4.65 -8.49 0.68
N ALA A 180 -5.94 -8.16 0.67
CA ALA A 180 -7.00 -9.13 0.51
C ALA A 180 -7.41 -9.26 -0.97
N VAL A 181 -7.72 -10.50 -1.36
CA VAL A 181 -8.45 -10.78 -2.61
C VAL A 181 -9.93 -10.76 -2.28
N TYR A 182 -10.66 -9.85 -2.90
CA TYR A 182 -12.08 -9.62 -2.68
C TYR A 182 -12.94 -10.21 -3.77
N VAL A 183 -14.09 -10.74 -3.36
CA VAL A 183 -15.21 -11.09 -4.23
C VAL A 183 -16.49 -10.46 -3.68
N HIS A 184 -17.51 -10.37 -4.50
CA HIS A 184 -18.86 -9.96 -4.05
C HIS A 184 -19.31 -10.83 -2.87
N LYS A 185 -20.05 -10.27 -1.91
CA LYS A 185 -20.53 -10.97 -0.70
C LYS A 185 -21.24 -12.29 -0.97
N ASP A 186 -22.00 -12.37 -2.06
CA ASP A 186 -22.79 -13.54 -2.46
C ASP A 186 -22.00 -14.59 -3.27
N ASN A 187 -20.72 -14.34 -3.57
CA ASN A 187 -19.90 -15.31 -4.29
C ASN A 187 -19.59 -16.52 -3.40
N PRO A 188 -19.87 -17.77 -3.83
CA PRO A 188 -19.76 -18.95 -2.98
C PRO A 188 -18.33 -19.55 -2.89
N ILE A 189 -17.33 -18.98 -3.60
CA ILE A 189 -15.96 -19.52 -3.58
C ILE A 189 -15.44 -19.63 -2.14
N LYS A 190 -14.85 -20.76 -1.76
CA LYS A 190 -14.41 -20.98 -0.39
C LYS A 190 -13.01 -20.46 -0.10
N SER A 191 -12.10 -20.66 -1.04
CA SER A 191 -10.70 -20.27 -0.94
C SER A 191 -10.06 -20.23 -2.31
N LEU A 192 -8.87 -19.60 -2.40
CA LEU A 192 -8.02 -19.61 -3.59
C LEU A 192 -6.57 -19.87 -3.16
N SER A 193 -5.83 -20.65 -3.97
CA SER A 193 -4.37 -20.65 -3.86
C SER A 193 -3.78 -19.46 -4.60
N LEU A 194 -2.55 -19.04 -4.23
CA LEU A 194 -1.86 -17.99 -4.99
C LEU A 194 -1.63 -18.37 -6.44
N GLN A 195 -1.47 -19.66 -6.75
CA GLN A 195 -1.39 -20.17 -8.11
C GLN A 195 -2.69 -19.95 -8.89
N GLN A 196 -3.86 -20.15 -8.26
CA GLN A 196 -5.15 -19.81 -8.87
C GLN A 196 -5.31 -18.30 -9.05
N VAL A 197 -4.91 -17.51 -8.05
CA VAL A 197 -4.91 -16.04 -8.17
C VAL A 197 -4.04 -15.58 -9.35
N ASP A 198 -2.85 -16.15 -9.51
CA ASP A 198 -1.98 -15.90 -10.65
C ASP A 198 -2.67 -16.27 -11.98
N ALA A 199 -3.25 -17.46 -12.09
CA ALA A 199 -3.96 -17.90 -13.31
C ALA A 199 -5.20 -17.05 -13.63
N ILE A 200 -5.82 -16.41 -12.61
CA ILE A 200 -6.93 -15.47 -12.79
C ILE A 200 -6.44 -14.13 -13.33
N PHE A 201 -5.39 -13.55 -12.74
CA PHE A 201 -4.98 -12.17 -13.01
C PHE A 201 -3.82 -12.03 -13.99
N SER A 202 -2.97 -13.08 -14.16
CA SER A 202 -1.73 -13.00 -14.93
C SER A 202 -1.85 -13.71 -16.27
N LYS A 203 -1.32 -13.08 -17.31
CA LYS A 203 -1.13 -13.71 -18.63
C LYS A 203 0.08 -14.65 -18.68
N SER A 204 1.01 -14.50 -17.73
CA SER A 204 2.26 -15.29 -17.68
C SER A 204 2.13 -16.59 -16.90
N ARG A 205 1.22 -16.66 -15.93
CA ARG A 205 0.91 -17.83 -15.07
C ARG A 205 2.16 -18.50 -14.47
N LYS A 206 3.06 -17.68 -13.92
CA LYS A 206 4.34 -18.16 -13.36
C LYS A 206 4.18 -19.00 -12.09
N GLY A 207 2.98 -18.99 -11.49
CA GLY A 207 2.61 -19.85 -10.35
C GLY A 207 2.44 -21.32 -10.69
N GLY A 208 2.46 -21.70 -11.99
CA GLY A 208 2.53 -23.09 -12.44
C GLY A 208 1.21 -23.72 -12.91
N ILE A 209 0.11 -22.97 -12.95
CA ILE A 209 -1.12 -23.43 -13.65
C ILE A 209 -0.92 -23.16 -15.15
N ASP A 210 -1.13 -24.18 -15.96
CA ASP A 210 -0.82 -24.17 -17.41
C ASP A 210 -1.91 -23.53 -18.28
N HIS A 211 -3.09 -23.27 -17.72
CA HIS A 211 -4.24 -22.69 -18.42
C HIS A 211 -4.76 -21.44 -17.70
N ASP A 212 -5.48 -20.60 -18.44
CA ASP A 212 -6.17 -19.44 -17.88
C ASP A 212 -7.39 -19.87 -17.08
N ILE A 213 -7.58 -19.21 -15.94
CA ILE A 213 -8.85 -19.25 -15.21
C ILE A 213 -9.63 -18.00 -15.65
N ARG A 214 -10.75 -18.19 -16.35
CA ARG A 214 -11.56 -17.11 -16.95
C ARG A 214 -12.99 -17.08 -16.43
N THR A 215 -13.49 -18.22 -15.97
CA THR A 215 -14.86 -18.38 -15.46
C THR A 215 -14.83 -18.88 -14.03
N TRP A 216 -15.92 -18.67 -13.31
CA TRP A 216 -16.11 -19.25 -11.99
C TRP A 216 -16.23 -20.79 -12.03
N GLY A 217 -16.64 -21.35 -13.20
CA GLY A 217 -16.63 -22.78 -13.42
C GLY A 217 -15.25 -23.39 -13.46
N ASP A 218 -14.23 -22.68 -13.97
CA ASP A 218 -12.82 -23.12 -13.95
C ASP A 218 -12.30 -23.31 -12.52
N LEU A 219 -12.96 -22.65 -11.54
CA LEU A 219 -12.69 -22.80 -10.10
C LEU A 219 -13.61 -23.84 -9.41
N GLY A 220 -14.38 -24.60 -10.20
CA GLY A 220 -15.27 -25.66 -9.71
C GLY A 220 -16.64 -25.18 -9.23
N LEU A 221 -17.03 -23.92 -9.46
CA LEU A 221 -18.38 -23.46 -9.16
C LEU A 221 -19.37 -23.99 -10.20
N THR A 222 -20.55 -24.37 -9.75
CA THR A 222 -21.61 -24.98 -10.57
C THR A 222 -22.86 -24.09 -10.64
N GLY A 223 -23.88 -24.57 -11.35
CA GLY A 223 -25.16 -23.87 -11.49
C GLY A 223 -25.02 -22.54 -12.21
N GLU A 224 -25.57 -21.45 -11.63
CA GLU A 224 -25.55 -20.11 -12.23
C GLU A 224 -24.12 -19.56 -12.42
N TRP A 225 -23.13 -20.09 -11.68
CA TRP A 225 -21.74 -19.61 -11.69
C TRP A 225 -20.88 -20.28 -12.77
N ALA A 226 -21.25 -21.49 -13.22
CA ALA A 226 -20.39 -22.36 -14.05
C ALA A 226 -19.82 -21.64 -15.29
N ASN A 227 -20.68 -20.88 -16.00
CA ASN A 227 -20.29 -20.20 -17.25
C ASN A 227 -20.12 -18.69 -17.10
N LYS A 228 -20.05 -18.17 -15.86
CA LYS A 228 -19.92 -16.73 -15.64
C LYS A 228 -18.46 -16.31 -15.75
N PRO A 229 -18.16 -15.34 -16.64
CA PRO A 229 -16.82 -14.80 -16.74
C PRO A 229 -16.46 -14.03 -15.44
N ILE A 230 -15.19 -14.07 -15.09
CA ILE A 230 -14.66 -13.34 -13.94
C ILE A 230 -14.29 -11.93 -14.38
N SER A 231 -14.94 -10.91 -13.81
CA SER A 231 -14.56 -9.50 -14.01
C SER A 231 -13.38 -9.14 -13.10
N LEU A 232 -12.27 -8.67 -13.67
CA LEU A 232 -11.03 -8.40 -12.96
C LEU A 232 -10.91 -6.92 -12.59
N TYR A 233 -10.73 -6.61 -11.31
CA TYR A 233 -10.47 -5.26 -10.81
C TYR A 233 -9.10 -5.20 -10.13
N GLY A 234 -8.25 -4.29 -10.59
CA GLY A 234 -6.90 -4.09 -10.08
C GLY A 234 -6.56 -2.62 -9.92
N ARG A 235 -5.28 -2.35 -9.77
CA ARG A 235 -4.73 -1.01 -9.61
C ARG A 235 -3.84 -0.66 -10.80
N ASN A 236 -3.56 0.62 -11.01
CA ASN A 236 -2.59 1.10 -11.98
C ASN A 236 -1.13 0.86 -11.54
N ALA A 237 -0.18 1.04 -12.44
CA ALA A 237 1.24 0.76 -12.21
C ALA A 237 1.91 1.64 -11.13
N GLU A 238 1.38 2.85 -10.84
CA GLU A 238 1.87 3.74 -9.79
C GLU A 238 1.54 3.21 -8.39
N SER A 239 0.54 2.34 -8.28
CA SER A 239 0.12 1.77 -7.01
C SER A 239 1.18 0.82 -6.43
N GLY A 240 1.56 1.03 -5.17
CA GLY A 240 2.37 0.07 -4.43
C GLY A 240 1.65 -1.27 -4.24
N THR A 241 0.32 -1.25 -4.14
CA THR A 241 -0.51 -2.46 -4.05
C THR A 241 -0.46 -3.26 -5.35
N TYR A 242 -0.46 -2.60 -6.52
CA TYR A 242 -0.21 -3.25 -7.81
C TYR A 242 1.16 -3.96 -7.81
N GLY A 243 2.22 -3.25 -7.43
CA GLY A 243 3.57 -3.82 -7.41
C GLY A 243 3.70 -4.98 -6.42
N TYR A 244 3.19 -4.82 -5.21
CA TYR A 244 3.22 -5.87 -4.19
C TYR A 244 2.44 -7.12 -4.63
N PHE A 245 1.24 -6.97 -5.18
CA PHE A 245 0.43 -8.08 -5.68
C PHE A 245 1.12 -8.78 -6.84
N LYS A 246 1.70 -8.02 -7.79
CA LYS A 246 2.49 -8.56 -8.90
C LYS A 246 3.64 -9.44 -8.40
N ASP A 247 4.37 -8.98 -7.40
CA ASP A 247 5.55 -9.69 -6.90
C ASP A 247 5.19 -10.94 -6.10
N HIS A 248 4.14 -10.89 -5.28
CA HIS A 248 3.84 -11.94 -4.30
C HIS A 248 2.69 -12.87 -4.71
N ALA A 249 1.68 -12.37 -5.42
CA ALA A 249 0.53 -13.16 -5.85
C ALA A 249 0.62 -13.61 -7.31
N LEU A 250 1.32 -12.86 -8.18
CA LEU A 250 1.49 -13.20 -9.59
C LEU A 250 2.92 -13.69 -9.92
N PHE A 251 3.73 -13.99 -8.91
CA PHE A 251 5.10 -14.52 -9.09
C PHE A 251 5.93 -13.68 -10.07
N LYS A 252 5.77 -12.35 -10.01
CA LYS A 252 6.33 -11.37 -10.96
C LYS A 252 5.84 -11.56 -12.40
N GLY A 253 4.67 -12.17 -12.58
CA GLY A 253 3.98 -12.29 -13.86
C GLY A 253 3.34 -10.98 -14.30
N ASP A 254 3.04 -10.87 -15.59
CA ASP A 254 2.37 -9.69 -16.13
C ASP A 254 0.85 -9.84 -16.02
N TYR A 255 0.18 -8.77 -15.63
CA TYR A 255 -1.28 -8.74 -15.57
C TYR A 255 -1.91 -9.00 -16.94
N LYS A 256 -3.09 -9.59 -16.95
CA LYS A 256 -3.97 -9.65 -18.12
C LYS A 256 -4.42 -8.25 -18.51
N ASP A 257 -4.60 -8.03 -19.80
CA ASP A 257 -5.01 -6.73 -20.35
C ASP A 257 -6.48 -6.39 -20.00
N GLU A 258 -7.27 -7.41 -19.61
CA GLU A 258 -8.66 -7.29 -19.17
C GLU A 258 -8.81 -6.78 -17.72
N VAL A 259 -7.72 -6.66 -16.96
CA VAL A 259 -7.77 -6.12 -15.60
C VAL A 259 -8.13 -4.64 -15.65
N LYS A 260 -9.29 -4.30 -15.08
CA LYS A 260 -9.75 -2.92 -14.97
C LYS A 260 -8.88 -2.17 -13.97
N GLU A 261 -8.05 -1.28 -14.45
CA GLU A 261 -7.17 -0.45 -13.62
C GLU A 261 -7.97 0.64 -12.91
N MET A 262 -8.10 0.50 -11.60
CA MET A 262 -8.83 1.45 -10.76
C MET A 262 -7.87 2.48 -10.15
N PRO A 263 -8.31 3.75 -10.03
CA PRO A 263 -7.45 4.83 -9.53
C PRO A 263 -7.07 4.69 -8.06
N GLY A 264 -7.90 3.99 -7.25
CA GLY A 264 -7.68 3.88 -5.82
C GLY A 264 -8.22 2.58 -5.21
N SER A 265 -7.85 2.34 -3.96
CA SER A 265 -8.23 1.15 -3.19
C SER A 265 -9.74 1.04 -3.00
N SER A 266 -10.41 2.14 -2.66
CA SER A 266 -11.88 2.21 -2.56
C SER A 266 -12.57 1.88 -3.88
N ALA A 267 -12.00 2.34 -5.01
CA ALA A 267 -12.59 2.12 -6.33
C ALA A 267 -12.57 0.64 -6.72
N VAL A 268 -11.52 -0.11 -6.36
CA VAL A 268 -11.48 -1.57 -6.53
C VAL A 268 -12.60 -2.23 -5.74
N VAL A 269 -12.70 -1.92 -4.44
CA VAL A 269 -13.72 -2.53 -3.56
C VAL A 269 -15.14 -2.22 -4.05
N ASN A 270 -15.40 -0.97 -4.44
CA ASN A 270 -16.70 -0.56 -5.00
C ASN A 270 -17.00 -1.27 -6.33
N GLY A 271 -15.99 -1.46 -7.20
CA GLY A 271 -16.13 -2.23 -8.43
C GLY A 271 -16.54 -3.68 -8.17
N VAL A 272 -15.91 -4.32 -7.18
CA VAL A 272 -16.26 -5.69 -6.78
C VAL A 272 -17.63 -5.75 -6.11
N ALA A 273 -17.99 -4.77 -5.29
CA ALA A 273 -19.29 -4.68 -4.64
C ALA A 273 -20.45 -4.52 -5.63
N GLY A 274 -20.21 -3.83 -6.75
CA GLY A 274 -21.19 -3.57 -7.80
C GLY A 274 -21.31 -4.66 -8.87
N ASP A 275 -20.43 -5.66 -8.88
CA ASP A 275 -20.39 -6.72 -9.88
C ASP A 275 -20.33 -8.10 -9.20
N LYS A 276 -21.46 -8.82 -9.24
CA LYS A 276 -21.61 -10.14 -8.59
C LYS A 276 -20.51 -11.14 -9.00
N TYR A 277 -19.99 -11.03 -10.22
CA TYR A 277 -19.02 -11.95 -10.78
C TYR A 277 -17.58 -11.40 -10.75
N ALA A 278 -17.36 -10.34 -10.02
CA ALA A 278 -16.06 -9.71 -9.92
C ALA A 278 -15.13 -10.37 -8.90
N ILE A 279 -13.84 -10.19 -9.16
CA ILE A 279 -12.74 -10.39 -8.24
C ILE A 279 -11.81 -9.18 -8.31
N GLY A 280 -11.25 -8.77 -7.18
CA GLY A 280 -10.30 -7.66 -7.11
C GLY A 280 -9.39 -7.80 -5.91
N TYR A 281 -8.40 -6.92 -5.78
CA TYR A 281 -7.50 -6.91 -4.63
C TYR A 281 -7.32 -5.50 -4.06
N SER A 282 -7.33 -5.39 -2.74
CA SER A 282 -7.17 -4.13 -2.02
C SER A 282 -6.74 -4.39 -0.57
N GLY A 283 -6.22 -3.36 0.12
CA GLY A 283 -5.90 -3.45 1.54
C GLY A 283 -7.13 -3.76 2.39
N ILE A 284 -6.90 -4.46 3.51
CA ILE A 284 -7.98 -4.94 4.39
C ILE A 284 -8.80 -3.78 4.98
N GLY A 285 -8.19 -2.62 5.20
CA GLY A 285 -8.86 -1.42 5.72
C GLY A 285 -9.99 -0.89 4.83
N TYR A 286 -10.01 -1.24 3.55
CA TYR A 286 -11.07 -0.81 2.60
C TYR A 286 -12.26 -1.76 2.51
N ARG A 287 -12.27 -2.84 3.29
CA ARG A 287 -13.37 -3.81 3.29
C ARG A 287 -14.71 -3.16 3.63
N THR A 288 -15.73 -3.45 2.82
CA THR A 288 -17.12 -3.07 3.07
C THR A 288 -18.01 -4.30 3.33
N ALA A 289 -19.26 -4.09 3.71
CA ALA A 289 -20.21 -5.18 3.93
C ALA A 289 -20.62 -5.92 2.64
N ASP A 290 -20.41 -5.30 1.47
CA ASP A 290 -20.82 -5.85 0.17
C ASP A 290 -19.74 -6.70 -0.51
N VAL A 291 -18.57 -6.80 0.13
CA VAL A 291 -17.46 -7.67 -0.33
C VAL A 291 -16.99 -8.58 0.80
N ARG A 292 -16.42 -9.71 0.43
CA ARG A 292 -15.71 -10.57 1.37
C ARG A 292 -14.29 -10.85 0.90
N ALA A 293 -13.37 -10.92 1.84
CA ALA A 293 -12.02 -11.40 1.59
C ALA A 293 -12.06 -12.94 1.45
N VAL A 294 -11.42 -13.44 0.40
CA VAL A 294 -11.29 -14.88 0.15
C VAL A 294 -10.10 -15.41 0.95
N PRO A 295 -10.26 -16.50 1.72
CA PRO A 295 -9.12 -17.19 2.34
C PRO A 295 -8.09 -17.61 1.30
N LEU A 296 -6.80 -17.38 1.56
CA LEU A 296 -5.71 -17.65 0.62
C LEU A 296 -4.82 -18.78 1.10
N ALA A 297 -4.49 -19.71 0.20
CA ALA A 297 -3.47 -20.71 0.41
C ALA A 297 -2.19 -20.35 -0.37
N VAL A 298 -1.02 -20.64 0.21
CA VAL A 298 0.27 -20.40 -0.49
C VAL A 298 0.34 -21.23 -1.77
N ASP A 299 -0.15 -22.47 -1.72
CA ASP A 299 -0.24 -23.38 -2.86
C ASP A 299 -1.46 -24.31 -2.72
N ALA A 300 -1.67 -25.19 -3.73
CA ALA A 300 -2.81 -26.11 -3.75
C ALA A 300 -2.80 -27.18 -2.64
N LYS A 301 -1.68 -27.39 -1.94
CA LYS A 301 -1.53 -28.40 -0.86
C LYS A 301 -1.58 -27.79 0.52
N SER A 302 -1.41 -26.47 0.62
CA SER A 302 -1.42 -25.73 1.86
C SER A 302 -2.84 -25.39 2.31
N PRO A 303 -3.10 -25.29 3.62
CA PRO A 303 -4.38 -24.83 4.11
C PRO A 303 -4.60 -23.35 3.71
N ALA A 304 -5.84 -23.02 3.38
CA ALA A 304 -6.22 -21.63 3.15
C ALA A 304 -6.33 -20.86 4.47
N VAL A 305 -5.81 -19.66 4.50
CA VAL A 305 -5.70 -18.79 5.67
C VAL A 305 -6.59 -17.56 5.48
N GLU A 306 -7.42 -17.28 6.48
CA GLU A 306 -8.26 -16.08 6.48
C GLU A 306 -7.43 -14.81 6.76
N ALA A 307 -7.90 -13.68 6.21
CA ALA A 307 -7.31 -12.37 6.47
C ALA A 307 -7.77 -11.86 7.86
N VAL A 308 -7.19 -12.42 8.92
CA VAL A 308 -7.45 -12.06 10.32
C VAL A 308 -6.16 -11.66 11.02
N ALA A 309 -6.26 -10.81 12.05
CA ALA A 309 -5.11 -10.21 12.74
C ALA A 309 -4.10 -11.25 13.23
N GLU A 310 -4.57 -12.34 13.87
CA GLU A 310 -3.70 -13.41 14.36
C GLU A 310 -2.80 -13.99 13.27
N LYS A 311 -3.36 -14.19 12.06
CA LYS A 311 -2.65 -14.77 10.92
C LYS A 311 -1.68 -13.79 10.25
N ALA A 312 -1.95 -12.50 10.34
CA ALA A 312 -1.01 -11.47 9.92
C ALA A 312 0.18 -11.39 10.88
N TYR A 313 -0.06 -11.37 12.18
CA TYR A 313 1.01 -11.31 13.20
C TYR A 313 1.88 -12.57 13.24
N SER A 314 1.31 -13.74 13.01
CA SER A 314 2.08 -15.00 12.92
C SER A 314 2.86 -15.12 11.59
N GLY A 315 2.55 -14.31 10.58
CA GLY A 315 3.12 -14.44 9.24
C GLY A 315 2.51 -15.56 8.40
N ASP A 316 1.40 -16.17 8.87
CA ASP A 316 0.72 -17.25 8.14
C ASP A 316 -0.09 -16.73 6.96
N TYR A 317 -0.60 -15.46 7.03
CA TYR A 317 -1.34 -14.89 5.91
C TYR A 317 -0.40 -14.52 4.76
N PRO A 318 -0.56 -15.08 3.55
CA PRO A 318 0.49 -15.03 2.53
C PRO A 318 0.71 -13.64 1.91
N LEU A 319 -0.26 -12.73 2.01
CA LEU A 319 -0.19 -11.37 1.49
C LEU A 319 -0.19 -10.30 2.60
N GLY A 320 0.33 -10.64 3.78
CA GLY A 320 0.61 -9.68 4.86
C GLY A 320 1.81 -8.79 4.53
N ARG A 321 1.72 -7.49 4.82
CA ARG A 321 2.80 -6.53 4.54
C ARG A 321 2.82 -5.40 5.54
N TYR A 322 3.99 -4.77 5.71
CA TYR A 322 4.09 -3.46 6.35
C TYR A 322 3.70 -2.35 5.37
N LEU A 323 3.09 -1.30 5.92
CA LEU A 323 2.98 0.01 5.29
C LEU A 323 4.07 0.91 5.86
N TYR A 324 4.63 1.79 5.03
CA TYR A 324 5.80 2.59 5.39
C TYR A 324 5.57 4.07 5.14
N ILE A 325 6.19 4.91 5.96
CA ILE A 325 6.46 6.31 5.61
C ILE A 325 7.96 6.45 5.36
N TYR A 326 8.34 6.75 4.12
CA TYR A 326 9.72 7.07 3.78
C TYR A 326 10.03 8.52 4.08
N VAL A 327 11.22 8.76 4.63
CA VAL A 327 11.73 10.08 4.97
C VAL A 327 13.16 10.27 4.48
N ASN A 328 13.48 11.49 4.08
CA ASN A 328 14.85 11.91 3.83
C ASN A 328 15.52 12.22 5.17
N LYS A 329 16.18 11.22 5.77
CA LYS A 329 16.91 11.29 7.03
C LYS A 329 18.40 11.10 6.78
N LYS A 330 19.15 12.19 6.86
CA LYS A 330 20.62 12.12 6.75
C LYS A 330 21.20 11.38 7.96
N PRO A 331 22.08 10.39 7.78
CA PRO A 331 22.75 9.72 8.89
C PRO A 331 23.45 10.70 9.83
N GLY A 332 23.26 10.53 11.14
CA GLY A 332 23.85 11.40 12.18
C GLY A 332 23.23 12.81 12.31
N ALA A 333 22.26 13.19 11.46
CA ALA A 333 21.53 14.45 11.62
C ALA A 333 20.13 14.19 12.18
N GLU A 334 19.61 15.09 12.99
CA GLU A 334 18.23 15.02 13.47
C GLU A 334 17.22 15.40 12.35
N LEU A 335 16.03 14.86 12.43
CA LEU A 335 14.89 15.38 11.68
C LEU A 335 14.49 16.76 12.28
N ASP A 336 13.97 17.67 11.46
CA ASP A 336 13.37 18.89 11.98
C ASP A 336 12.21 18.58 12.96
N PRO A 337 11.87 19.50 13.85
CA PRO A 337 10.90 19.25 14.93
C PRO A 337 9.57 18.73 14.43
N LEU A 338 9.04 19.23 13.29
CA LEU A 338 7.74 18.81 12.78
C LEU A 338 7.79 17.36 12.28
N ARG A 339 8.76 16.99 11.42
CA ARG A 339 8.90 15.61 10.91
C ARG A 339 9.19 14.63 12.04
N ARG A 340 10.06 15.03 12.98
CA ARG A 340 10.40 14.22 14.15
C ARG A 340 9.18 13.88 14.98
N GLU A 341 8.41 14.89 15.35
CA GLU A 341 7.26 14.70 16.23
C GLU A 341 6.09 14.02 15.53
N PHE A 342 5.91 14.24 14.21
CA PHE A 342 4.90 13.49 13.45
C PHE A 342 5.22 11.99 13.41
N VAL A 343 6.47 11.59 13.17
CA VAL A 343 6.87 10.17 13.22
C VAL A 343 6.69 9.60 14.64
N ARG A 344 7.04 10.34 15.68
CA ARG A 344 6.79 9.92 17.08
C ARG A 344 5.30 9.72 17.35
N TYR A 345 4.47 10.65 16.87
CA TYR A 345 3.03 10.56 17.03
C TYR A 345 2.46 9.31 16.31
N VAL A 346 2.83 9.08 15.08
CA VAL A 346 2.39 7.91 14.29
C VAL A 346 2.72 6.60 15.02
N LEU A 347 3.90 6.51 15.64
CA LEU A 347 4.37 5.31 16.34
C LEU A 347 3.98 5.27 17.83
N SER A 348 3.19 6.22 18.30
CA SER A 348 2.65 6.26 19.66
C SER A 348 1.26 5.60 19.73
N LYS A 349 0.77 5.40 20.96
CA LYS A 349 -0.56 4.81 21.20
C LYS A 349 -1.69 5.51 20.42
N PRO A 350 -1.88 6.85 20.50
CA PRO A 350 -2.93 7.53 19.70
C PRO A 350 -2.70 7.39 18.18
N GLY A 351 -1.46 7.33 17.71
CA GLY A 351 -1.17 7.07 16.30
C GLY A 351 -1.55 5.65 15.89
N GLN A 352 -1.32 4.66 16.73
CA GLN A 352 -1.71 3.27 16.49
C GLN A 352 -3.22 3.03 16.69
N GLU A 353 -3.90 3.84 17.50
CA GLU A 353 -5.37 3.88 17.57
C GLU A 353 -5.98 4.32 16.23
N ALA A 354 -5.35 5.27 15.54
CA ALA A 354 -5.75 5.68 14.21
C ALA A 354 -5.61 4.54 13.18
N VAL A 355 -4.55 3.72 13.29
CA VAL A 355 -4.35 2.51 12.47
C VAL A 355 -5.51 1.54 12.64
N VAL A 356 -5.89 1.22 13.88
CA VAL A 356 -7.01 0.32 14.19
C VAL A 356 -8.33 0.89 13.66
N LYS A 357 -8.55 2.19 13.83
CA LYS A 357 -9.75 2.88 13.35
C LYS A 357 -9.90 2.77 11.82
N GLU A 358 -8.79 2.79 11.07
CA GLU A 358 -8.80 2.61 9.62
C GLU A 358 -9.00 1.14 9.20
N GLY A 359 -8.87 0.20 10.13
CA GLY A 359 -9.03 -1.23 9.88
C GLY A 359 -7.75 -1.94 9.48
N TYR A 360 -6.60 -1.29 9.65
CA TYR A 360 -5.29 -1.91 9.59
C TYR A 360 -4.88 -2.45 10.97
N LEU A 361 -3.74 -3.12 11.02
CA LEU A 361 -3.24 -3.69 12.26
C LEU A 361 -2.11 -2.83 12.83
N PRO A 362 -2.17 -2.51 14.15
CA PRO A 362 -1.12 -1.77 14.81
C PRO A 362 0.18 -2.57 14.85
N LEU A 363 1.29 -1.86 14.95
CA LEU A 363 2.60 -2.49 15.09
C LEU A 363 2.75 -3.14 16.48
N PRO A 364 3.45 -4.28 16.59
CA PRO A 364 4.00 -4.73 17.86
C PRO A 364 4.98 -3.69 18.43
N ALA A 365 5.03 -3.51 19.74
CA ALA A 365 5.90 -2.52 20.41
C ALA A 365 7.39 -2.69 20.05
N THR A 366 7.83 -3.93 19.84
CA THR A 366 9.20 -4.23 19.39
C THR A 366 9.49 -3.69 18.00
N VAL A 367 8.53 -3.72 17.08
CA VAL A 367 8.65 -3.17 15.72
C VAL A 367 8.59 -1.65 15.75
N ALA A 368 7.64 -1.07 16.50
CA ALA A 368 7.53 0.38 16.67
C ALA A 368 8.81 0.99 17.27
N ARG A 369 9.43 0.32 18.25
CA ARG A 369 10.71 0.75 18.80
C ARG A 369 11.83 0.73 17.76
N LYS A 370 11.98 -0.35 17.00
CA LYS A 370 12.96 -0.43 15.90
C LYS A 370 12.72 0.63 14.82
N ALA A 371 11.45 0.93 14.54
CA ALA A 371 11.08 2.01 13.64
C ALA A 371 11.57 3.38 14.15
N LEU A 372 11.39 3.68 15.44
CA LEU A 372 11.95 4.87 16.07
C LEU A 372 13.48 4.88 16.07
N GLU A 373 14.13 3.74 16.31
CA GLU A 373 15.60 3.59 16.24
C GLU A 373 16.13 3.94 14.84
N SER A 374 15.43 3.53 13.77
CA SER A 374 15.87 3.77 12.39
C SER A 374 15.95 5.26 12.01
N VAL A 375 15.29 6.13 12.78
CA VAL A 375 15.29 7.58 12.61
C VAL A 375 15.89 8.33 13.80
N ASP A 376 16.64 7.63 14.67
CA ASP A 376 17.30 8.16 15.88
C ASP A 376 16.31 8.76 16.91
N LEU A 377 15.09 8.21 17.01
CA LEU A 377 14.02 8.73 17.89
C LEU A 377 13.67 7.80 19.07
N ALA A 378 14.30 6.65 19.19
CA ALA A 378 14.08 5.76 20.33
C ALA A 378 14.52 6.44 21.65
N PRO A 379 13.84 6.17 22.76
CA PRO A 379 14.32 6.58 24.08
C PRO A 379 15.75 6.05 24.31
N LYS A 380 16.66 6.92 24.71
CA LYS A 380 18.00 6.45 25.09
C LYS A 380 17.86 5.58 26.34
N ALA A 381 18.43 4.37 26.31
CA ALA A 381 18.42 3.48 27.47
C ALA A 381 19.06 4.22 28.65
N GLY A 382 18.28 4.53 29.70
CA GLY A 382 18.81 5.11 30.92
C GLY A 382 18.38 6.53 31.28
N THR A 383 17.32 7.11 30.68
CA THR A 383 16.70 8.36 31.18
C THR A 383 15.32 8.10 31.74
#